data_30e391881e3d0ffe77f7f49d1a672385
#
_entry.id   30e391881e3d0ffe77f7f49d1a672385
#
_cell.length_a   1.000
_cell.length_b   1.000
_cell.length_c   1.000
_cell.angle_alpha   90.00
_cell.angle_beta   90.00
_cell.angle_gamma   90.00
#
_symmetry.space_group_name_H-M   'P 1'
#
loop_
_entity.id
_entity.type
_entity.pdbx_description
1 polymer ?
#
loop_
_entity_poly.entity_id
_entity_poly.type
_entity_poly.pdbx_seq_one_letter_code
_entity_poly.pdbx_strand_id
1 'polypeptide(L)'
;MIRFYGLIVVVSNAIAVMVPKMISIPILDAENTQKWESYLYGNHFANIATFFAFLVPTIVCIIYSKKIFKSDEKIVKNVAEIPSVFSLSSVIGWNLYYFIEIPFVIHARALFAIHIKGILISSWAFALFSGMTAWTLSYLAIEILNRVILLPKVFPEGHISRSGFSFRPSLKHLMLFCFMVTSVFPVVMLLTSYIALHINNGLVLNWGIVFVAILLLVIAFVITLSLSRLIINPLNRLTQASIRIKDGDYKSRVGIVTSDELGILADSFNDMADSLAEKEFMRDTFGKIVDPEVRDYLMKEKGGVNFTGLGGETREVTVLFCDIRSFTAMSEKMEAAEVVSLLNKYFTALGKCITSHHGIINKYIGDAIMAIFGAPVKSENSAKEAYEAALDMRKALLEVNRDFEKEGLPEVRFGIGIHTGPVFAGTIGAANRMEYTVIGDTVNTASRLESLCKTYKTDLLISEASASRINKETDMLTFIADAEIRGKTGTMKIYSAKK
;
A
#
# COMPACT_ATOMS: atom_id res chain seq x y z
N MET A 1 2.77 17.59 26.84
CA MET A 1 1.94 17.73 25.62
C MET A 1 0.46 17.76 25.92
N ILE A 2 -0.16 16.79 26.59
CA ILE A 2 -1.60 16.76 26.89
C ILE A 2 -2.08 17.99 27.68
N ARG A 3 -1.26 18.50 28.62
CA ARG A 3 -1.52 19.78 29.31
C ARG A 3 -1.60 20.98 28.32
N PHE A 4 -0.82 20.94 27.26
CA PHE A 4 -0.87 21.97 26.22
C PHE A 4 -2.19 21.94 25.43
N TYR A 5 -2.81 20.76 25.25
CA TYR A 5 -4.14 20.67 24.64
C TYR A 5 -5.23 21.36 25.49
N GLY A 6 -5.12 21.27 26.83
CA GLY A 6 -6.00 22.06 27.72
C GLY A 6 -5.89 23.56 27.51
N LEU A 7 -4.68 24.06 27.25
CA LEU A 7 -4.47 25.49 26.94
C LEU A 7 -5.14 25.86 25.60
N ILE A 8 -5.10 25.02 24.60
CA ILE A 8 -5.80 25.24 23.31
C ILE A 8 -7.31 25.39 23.55
N VAL A 9 -7.89 24.53 24.39
CA VAL A 9 -9.33 24.63 24.75
C VAL A 9 -9.64 25.97 25.39
N VAL A 10 -8.83 26.41 26.35
CA VAL A 10 -9.00 27.72 27.04
C VAL A 10 -8.91 28.87 26.04
N VAL A 11 -7.91 28.88 25.16
CA VAL A 11 -7.73 29.92 24.14
C VAL A 11 -8.90 29.91 23.13
N SER A 12 -9.36 28.73 22.71
CA SER A 12 -10.50 28.62 21.80
C SER A 12 -11.79 29.15 22.43
N ASN A 13 -12.02 28.91 23.74
CA ASN A 13 -13.14 29.48 24.48
C ASN A 13 -13.01 31.01 24.61
N ALA A 14 -11.81 31.54 24.85
CA ALA A 14 -11.59 32.98 24.93
C ALA A 14 -11.87 33.67 23.57
N ILE A 15 -11.43 33.09 22.46
CA ILE A 15 -11.77 33.59 21.11
C ILE A 15 -13.27 33.53 20.87
N ALA A 16 -13.90 32.41 21.20
CA ALA A 16 -15.33 32.20 20.99
C ALA A 16 -16.24 33.17 21.74
N VAL A 17 -15.79 33.65 22.90
CA VAL A 17 -16.57 34.63 23.70
C VAL A 17 -16.41 36.08 23.21
N MET A 18 -15.27 36.40 22.58
CA MET A 18 -15.04 37.77 22.09
C MET A 18 -16.04 38.17 21.00
N VAL A 19 -16.38 37.24 20.10
CA VAL A 19 -17.24 37.53 18.95
C VAL A 19 -18.64 37.97 19.37
N PRO A 20 -19.40 37.23 20.18
CA PRO A 20 -20.75 37.62 20.56
C PRO A 20 -20.79 38.80 21.54
N LYS A 21 -19.77 38.97 22.39
CA LYS A 21 -19.74 40.15 23.30
C LYS A 21 -19.59 41.47 22.55
N MET A 22 -19.08 41.45 21.34
CA MET A 22 -18.96 42.63 20.48
C MET A 22 -20.22 42.90 19.66
N ILE A 23 -21.08 41.89 19.52
CA ILE A 23 -22.39 42.03 18.91
C ILE A 23 -23.41 42.14 20.05
N SER A 24 -23.60 43.31 20.61
CA SER A 24 -24.82 43.55 21.42
C SER A 24 -25.99 43.40 20.47
N ILE A 25 -26.70 42.27 20.56
CA ILE A 25 -27.93 42.04 19.83
C ILE A 25 -28.98 42.89 20.53
N PRO A 26 -29.41 44.03 19.98
CA PRO A 26 -30.41 44.86 20.61
C PRO A 26 -31.77 44.23 20.34
N ILE A 27 -32.08 43.16 21.09
CA ILE A 27 -33.43 42.57 21.16
C ILE A 27 -34.30 43.41 22.08
N LEU A 28 -33.68 44.27 22.83
CA LEU A 28 -34.31 45.25 23.74
C LEU A 28 -34.15 46.66 23.17
N ASP A 29 -35.09 47.54 23.47
CA ASP A 29 -34.88 48.97 23.27
C ASP A 29 -33.63 49.48 24.04
N ALA A 30 -33.10 50.62 23.68
CA ALA A 30 -31.86 51.14 24.26
C ALA A 30 -31.92 51.30 25.79
N GLU A 31 -33.08 51.67 26.34
CA GLU A 31 -33.27 51.85 27.79
C GLU A 31 -33.25 50.51 28.53
N ASN A 32 -33.96 49.52 28.02
CA ASN A 32 -33.98 48.17 28.61
C ASN A 32 -32.64 47.43 28.41
N THR A 33 -31.92 47.65 27.30
CA THR A 33 -30.57 47.15 27.11
C THR A 33 -29.62 47.69 28.16
N GLN A 34 -29.64 49.01 28.42
CA GLN A 34 -28.80 49.64 29.42
C GLN A 34 -29.15 49.15 30.86
N LYS A 35 -30.42 49.00 31.19
CA LYS A 35 -30.86 48.44 32.48
C LYS A 35 -30.40 46.99 32.66
N TRP A 36 -30.49 46.17 31.61
CA TRP A 36 -30.06 44.79 31.63
C TRP A 36 -28.51 44.67 31.77
N GLU A 37 -27.75 45.44 31.02
CA GLU A 37 -26.31 45.48 31.14
C GLU A 37 -25.84 45.93 32.52
N SER A 38 -26.43 47.01 33.06
CA SER A 38 -26.15 47.50 34.41
C SER A 38 -26.45 46.45 35.48
N TYR A 39 -27.52 45.69 35.32
CA TYR A 39 -27.89 44.60 36.23
C TYR A 39 -26.89 43.43 36.12
N LEU A 40 -26.50 43.00 34.91
CA LEU A 40 -25.53 41.94 34.68
C LEU A 40 -24.15 42.26 35.28
N TYR A 41 -23.66 43.48 35.03
CA TYR A 41 -22.35 43.92 35.54
C TYR A 41 -22.39 44.20 37.04
N GLY A 42 -23.43 44.80 37.52
CA GLY A 42 -23.59 45.11 38.96
C GLY A 42 -23.63 43.88 39.85
N ASN A 43 -24.20 42.77 39.38
CA ASN A 43 -24.30 41.52 40.14
C ASN A 43 -23.16 40.55 39.85
N HIS A 44 -22.12 40.95 39.11
CA HIS A 44 -21.00 40.09 38.69
C HIS A 44 -21.45 38.81 37.98
N PHE A 45 -22.73 38.72 37.60
CA PHE A 45 -23.32 37.50 37.03
C PHE A 45 -22.63 37.05 35.75
N ALA A 46 -22.38 37.96 34.79
CA ALA A 46 -21.68 37.65 33.54
C ALA A 46 -20.30 37.04 33.78
N ASN A 47 -19.62 37.48 34.84
CA ASN A 47 -18.33 36.95 35.24
C ASN A 47 -18.43 35.53 35.82
N ILE A 48 -19.46 35.30 36.68
CA ILE A 48 -19.71 33.98 37.29
C ILE A 48 -20.09 32.94 36.24
N ALA A 49 -21.04 33.25 35.36
CA ALA A 49 -21.48 32.34 34.31
C ALA A 49 -20.35 32.04 33.30
N THR A 50 -19.57 33.06 32.90
CA THR A 50 -18.40 32.90 32.08
C THR A 50 -17.35 32.04 32.76
N PHE A 51 -17.12 32.22 34.08
CA PHE A 51 -16.19 31.38 34.85
C PHE A 51 -16.56 29.90 34.76
N PHE A 52 -17.82 29.53 34.91
CA PHE A 52 -18.27 28.13 34.76
C PHE A 52 -18.10 27.61 33.33
N ALA A 53 -18.30 28.41 32.31
CA ALA A 53 -18.09 28.05 30.92
C ALA A 53 -16.61 27.67 30.65
N PHE A 54 -15.66 28.26 31.36
CA PHE A 54 -14.23 27.91 31.28
C PHE A 54 -13.80 26.82 32.26
N LEU A 55 -14.43 26.76 33.44
CA LEU A 55 -14.10 25.82 34.50
C LEU A 55 -14.38 24.36 34.06
N VAL A 56 -15.57 24.12 33.45
CA VAL A 56 -15.98 22.76 33.02
C VAL A 56 -14.99 22.15 32.04
N PRO A 57 -14.63 22.80 30.92
CA PRO A 57 -13.61 22.26 30.01
C PRO A 57 -12.29 22.02 30.70
N THR A 58 -11.85 22.90 31.59
CA THR A 58 -10.58 22.76 32.32
C THR A 58 -10.58 21.52 33.21
N ILE A 59 -11.65 21.30 33.96
CA ILE A 59 -11.79 20.12 34.84
C ILE A 59 -11.81 18.83 34.02
N VAL A 60 -12.60 18.80 32.93
CA VAL A 60 -12.66 17.63 32.01
C VAL A 60 -11.29 17.30 31.45
N CYS A 61 -10.56 18.31 30.97
CA CYS A 61 -9.22 18.12 30.44
C CYS A 61 -8.27 17.53 31.48
N ILE A 62 -8.32 18.01 32.74
CA ILE A 62 -7.48 17.49 33.82
C ILE A 62 -7.83 16.04 34.17
N ILE A 63 -9.13 15.74 34.34
CA ILE A 63 -9.59 14.38 34.70
C ILE A 63 -9.24 13.39 33.59
N TYR A 64 -9.55 13.74 32.35
CA TYR A 64 -9.27 12.86 31.21
C TYR A 64 -7.78 12.65 30.98
N SER A 65 -6.95 13.67 31.18
CA SER A 65 -5.48 13.54 31.11
C SER A 65 -4.92 12.53 32.10
N LYS A 66 -5.51 12.46 33.32
CA LYS A 66 -5.13 11.46 34.33
C LYS A 66 -5.59 10.05 33.96
N LYS A 67 -6.73 9.92 33.25
CA LYS A 67 -7.30 8.63 32.85
C LYS A 67 -6.48 7.96 31.72
N ILE A 68 -5.94 8.75 30.79
CA ILE A 68 -5.21 8.24 29.61
C ILE A 68 -4.06 7.31 30.02
N PHE A 69 -3.32 7.63 31.09
CA PHE A 69 -2.14 6.89 31.53
C PHE A 69 -2.42 5.75 32.53
N LYS A 70 -3.68 5.48 32.87
CA LYS A 70 -4.04 4.44 33.85
C LYS A 70 -4.23 3.04 33.27
N SER A 71 -4.31 2.88 31.94
CA SER A 71 -4.60 1.59 31.31
C SER A 71 -3.83 1.46 30.01
N ASP A 72 -2.81 0.61 29.99
CA ASP A 72 -1.96 0.36 28.81
C ASP A 72 -2.77 -0.20 27.64
N GLU A 73 -3.73 -1.09 27.90
CA GLU A 73 -4.56 -1.74 26.90
C GLU A 73 -5.50 -0.77 26.12
N LYS A 74 -5.86 0.37 26.75
CA LYS A 74 -6.79 1.37 26.17
C LYS A 74 -6.11 2.70 25.81
N ILE A 75 -4.78 2.76 25.90
CA ILE A 75 -4.05 4.03 25.71
C ILE A 75 -4.28 4.59 24.30
N VAL A 76 -4.25 3.73 23.27
CA VAL A 76 -4.47 4.11 21.86
C VAL A 76 -5.86 4.73 21.67
N LYS A 77 -6.89 4.06 22.18
CA LYS A 77 -8.28 4.54 22.12
C LYS A 77 -8.43 5.87 22.84
N ASN A 78 -7.93 5.96 24.08
CA ASN A 78 -8.02 7.17 24.90
C ASN A 78 -7.30 8.35 24.22
N VAL A 79 -6.13 8.13 23.62
CA VAL A 79 -5.38 9.17 22.88
C VAL A 79 -6.13 9.57 21.62
N ALA A 80 -6.73 8.62 20.91
CA ALA A 80 -7.53 8.90 19.73
C ALA A 80 -8.78 9.75 20.03
N GLU A 81 -9.37 9.60 21.21
CA GLU A 81 -10.58 10.34 21.63
C GLU A 81 -10.30 11.74 22.21
N ILE A 82 -9.03 12.11 22.50
CA ILE A 82 -8.68 13.43 23.09
C ILE A 82 -9.34 14.60 22.35
N PRO A 83 -9.25 14.72 21.01
CA PRO A 83 -9.82 15.87 20.31
C PRO A 83 -11.32 16.02 20.57
N SER A 84 -12.06 14.91 20.52
CA SER A 84 -13.52 14.90 20.72
C SER A 84 -13.93 15.22 22.16
N VAL A 85 -13.26 14.60 23.14
CA VAL A 85 -13.60 14.79 24.56
C VAL A 85 -13.28 16.20 25.03
N PHE A 86 -12.10 16.72 24.66
CA PHE A 86 -11.67 18.05 25.07
C PHE A 86 -12.54 19.14 24.43
N SER A 87 -12.80 19.04 23.14
CA SER A 87 -13.62 20.04 22.46
C SER A 87 -15.09 19.99 22.86
N LEU A 88 -15.67 18.78 23.06
CA LEU A 88 -17.07 18.65 23.51
C LEU A 88 -17.30 19.26 24.87
N SER A 89 -16.31 19.25 25.76
CA SER A 89 -16.38 19.89 27.06
C SER A 89 -16.68 21.39 26.97
N SER A 90 -16.26 22.08 25.90
CA SER A 90 -16.58 23.49 25.65
C SER A 90 -18.05 23.68 25.36
N VAL A 91 -18.70 22.81 24.59
CA VAL A 91 -20.14 22.86 24.34
C VAL A 91 -20.92 22.69 25.64
N ILE A 92 -20.50 21.75 26.48
CA ILE A 92 -21.12 21.52 27.79
C ILE A 92 -20.97 22.75 28.68
N GLY A 93 -19.78 23.36 28.75
CA GLY A 93 -19.50 24.56 29.53
C GLY A 93 -20.40 25.75 29.12
N TRP A 94 -20.53 25.98 27.80
CA TRP A 94 -21.38 27.07 27.30
C TRP A 94 -22.89 26.83 27.46
N ASN A 95 -23.35 25.59 27.37
CA ASN A 95 -24.75 25.28 27.70
C ASN A 95 -25.01 25.47 29.20
N LEU A 96 -24.05 25.13 30.06
CA LEU A 96 -24.18 25.39 31.50
C LEU A 96 -24.26 26.89 31.78
N TYR A 97 -23.50 27.73 31.07
CA TYR A 97 -23.64 29.20 31.12
C TYR A 97 -25.09 29.62 30.92
N TYR A 98 -25.77 29.12 29.88
CA TYR A 98 -27.17 29.43 29.61
C TYR A 98 -28.11 29.05 30.78
N PHE A 99 -27.93 27.83 31.30
CA PHE A 99 -28.76 27.38 32.43
C PHE A 99 -28.55 28.19 33.72
N ILE A 100 -27.35 28.66 33.98
CA ILE A 100 -27.02 29.54 35.09
C ILE A 100 -27.66 30.91 34.90
N GLU A 101 -27.81 31.39 33.67
CA GLU A 101 -28.38 32.70 33.33
C GLU A 101 -29.90 32.74 33.57
N ILE A 102 -30.63 31.66 33.37
CA ILE A 102 -32.11 31.61 33.48
C ILE A 102 -32.66 32.23 34.80
N PRO A 103 -32.18 31.86 36.00
CA PRO A 103 -32.65 32.44 37.25
C PRO A 103 -32.49 33.97 37.32
N PHE A 104 -31.38 34.49 36.78
CA PHE A 104 -31.10 35.93 36.76
C PHE A 104 -32.00 36.68 35.80
N VAL A 105 -32.31 36.09 34.63
CA VAL A 105 -33.26 36.65 33.67
C VAL A 105 -34.67 36.72 34.29
N ILE A 106 -35.06 35.67 35.01
CA ILE A 106 -36.37 35.64 35.72
C ILE A 106 -36.41 36.72 36.82
N HIS A 107 -35.32 36.89 37.57
CA HIS A 107 -35.24 37.92 38.62
C HIS A 107 -35.26 39.34 38.02
N ALA A 108 -34.51 39.58 36.95
CA ALA A 108 -34.50 40.86 36.25
C ALA A 108 -35.87 41.24 35.68
N ARG A 109 -36.69 40.29 35.25
CA ARG A 109 -38.08 40.52 34.83
C ARG A 109 -38.92 41.14 35.95
N ALA A 110 -38.79 40.60 37.15
CA ALA A 110 -39.53 41.12 38.30
C ALA A 110 -39.15 42.56 38.67
N LEU A 111 -37.87 42.92 38.43
CA LEU A 111 -37.36 44.25 38.74
C LEU A 111 -37.58 45.28 37.63
N PHE A 112 -37.55 44.92 36.38
CA PHE A 112 -37.49 45.89 35.26
C PHE A 112 -38.61 45.75 34.23
N ALA A 113 -39.57 44.82 34.42
CA ALA A 113 -40.70 44.54 33.51
C ALA A 113 -40.24 44.17 32.07
N ILE A 114 -39.09 43.56 31.94
CA ILE A 114 -38.44 43.24 30.65
C ILE A 114 -39.09 42.01 29.98
N HIS A 115 -39.14 42.00 28.65
CA HIS A 115 -39.61 40.84 27.87
C HIS A 115 -38.63 39.67 27.91
N ILE A 116 -38.90 38.65 28.74
CA ILE A 116 -38.03 37.49 28.97
C ILE A 116 -37.71 36.73 27.70
N LYS A 117 -38.70 36.53 26.80
CA LYS A 117 -38.51 35.65 25.62
C LYS A 117 -37.34 36.08 24.74
N GLY A 118 -37.21 37.38 24.51
CA GLY A 118 -36.11 37.92 23.70
C GLY A 118 -34.73 37.66 24.32
N ILE A 119 -34.62 37.91 25.65
CA ILE A 119 -33.34 37.71 26.37
C ILE A 119 -32.96 36.23 26.39
N LEU A 120 -33.87 35.32 26.71
CA LEU A 120 -33.58 33.88 26.73
C LEU A 120 -33.17 33.33 25.36
N ILE A 121 -33.81 33.79 24.28
CA ILE A 121 -33.44 33.38 22.91
C ILE A 121 -32.03 33.90 22.56
N SER A 122 -31.72 35.17 22.91
CA SER A 122 -30.38 35.71 22.61
C SER A 122 -29.28 35.05 23.43
N SER A 123 -29.54 34.79 24.71
CA SER A 123 -28.59 34.08 25.58
C SER A 123 -28.34 32.65 25.14
N TRP A 124 -29.39 31.96 24.72
CA TRP A 124 -29.26 30.63 24.16
C TRP A 124 -28.47 30.64 22.84
N ALA A 125 -28.77 31.55 21.93
CA ALA A 125 -28.06 31.71 20.69
C ALA A 125 -26.57 32.06 20.93
N PHE A 126 -26.28 32.92 21.92
CA PHE A 126 -24.92 33.25 22.35
C PHE A 126 -24.18 32.02 22.87
N ALA A 127 -24.77 31.25 23.77
CA ALA A 127 -24.16 30.06 24.36
C ALA A 127 -23.90 28.99 23.29
N LEU A 128 -24.89 28.77 22.42
CA LEU A 128 -24.77 27.81 21.31
C LEU A 128 -23.64 28.20 20.35
N PHE A 129 -23.62 29.44 19.90
CA PHE A 129 -22.57 29.95 18.98
C PHE A 129 -21.18 29.87 19.59
N SER A 130 -21.01 30.36 20.82
CA SER A 130 -19.73 30.31 21.54
C SER A 130 -19.28 28.87 21.75
N GLY A 131 -20.18 27.98 22.17
CA GLY A 131 -19.88 26.58 22.37
C GLY A 131 -19.43 25.85 21.07
N MET A 132 -20.13 26.08 19.97
CA MET A 132 -19.81 25.49 18.68
C MET A 132 -18.51 26.05 18.07
N THR A 133 -18.29 27.35 18.20
CA THR A 133 -17.02 27.98 17.74
C THR A 133 -15.84 27.46 18.55
N ALA A 134 -15.96 27.42 19.87
CA ALA A 134 -14.92 26.88 20.76
C ALA A 134 -14.65 25.40 20.46
N TRP A 135 -15.72 24.60 20.25
CA TRP A 135 -15.60 23.20 19.85
C TRP A 135 -14.83 23.04 18.53
N THR A 136 -15.23 23.77 17.49
CA THR A 136 -14.61 23.65 16.16
C THR A 136 -13.14 24.04 16.18
N LEU A 137 -12.79 25.16 16.78
CA LEU A 137 -11.40 25.63 16.87
C LEU A 137 -10.54 24.67 17.70
N SER A 138 -11.01 24.26 18.88
CA SER A 138 -10.26 23.33 19.73
C SER A 138 -10.13 21.95 19.10
N TYR A 139 -11.20 21.42 18.50
CA TYR A 139 -11.17 20.12 17.82
C TYR A 139 -10.13 20.10 16.69
N LEU A 140 -10.20 21.05 15.76
CA LEU A 140 -9.29 21.11 14.63
C LEU A 140 -7.82 21.27 15.06
N ALA A 141 -7.57 22.17 16.00
CA ALA A 141 -6.19 22.41 16.49
C ALA A 141 -5.63 21.16 17.21
N ILE A 142 -6.40 20.56 18.10
CA ILE A 142 -5.99 19.36 18.85
C ILE A 142 -5.86 18.17 17.90
N GLU A 143 -6.78 17.99 16.96
CA GLU A 143 -6.75 16.87 16.00
C GLU A 143 -5.51 16.93 15.10
N ILE A 144 -5.16 18.12 14.58
CA ILE A 144 -3.94 18.30 13.79
C ILE A 144 -2.70 17.91 14.60
N LEU A 145 -2.58 18.43 15.83
CA LEU A 145 -1.45 18.14 16.70
C LEU A 145 -1.40 16.67 17.13
N ASN A 146 -2.57 16.09 17.39
CA ASN A 146 -2.66 14.68 17.78
C ASN A 146 -2.21 13.75 16.65
N ARG A 147 -2.65 13.99 15.41
CA ARG A 147 -2.24 13.22 14.23
C ARG A 147 -0.75 13.36 13.91
N VAL A 148 -0.18 14.57 14.07
CA VAL A 148 1.21 14.82 13.68
C VAL A 148 2.19 14.38 14.75
N ILE A 149 1.86 14.54 16.03
CA ILE A 149 2.83 14.43 17.11
C ILE A 149 2.57 13.23 18.04
N LEU A 150 1.33 13.05 18.49
CA LEU A 150 1.05 12.11 19.58
C LEU A 150 0.74 10.70 19.07
N LEU A 151 -0.16 10.57 18.09
CA LEU A 151 -0.55 9.27 17.55
C LEU A 151 0.62 8.48 16.93
N PRO A 152 1.52 9.07 16.13
CA PRO A 152 2.65 8.32 15.58
C PRO A 152 3.63 7.82 16.64
N LYS A 153 3.70 8.49 17.82
CA LYS A 153 4.56 8.06 18.93
C LYS A 153 3.96 6.94 19.76
N VAL A 154 2.63 6.94 19.90
CA VAL A 154 1.90 5.95 20.71
C VAL A 154 1.55 4.73 19.88
N PHE A 155 1.40 4.90 18.55
CA PHE A 155 0.95 3.86 17.64
C PHE A 155 1.70 3.90 16.30
N PRO A 156 2.96 3.43 16.26
CA PRO A 156 3.78 3.46 15.05
C PRO A 156 3.26 2.55 13.93
N GLU A 157 2.52 1.48 14.24
CA GLU A 157 2.02 0.50 13.28
C GLU A 157 0.82 0.97 12.44
N GLY A 158 0.14 2.04 12.83
CA GLY A 158 -0.82 2.75 12.00
C GLY A 158 -2.25 2.20 11.88
N HIS A 159 -2.58 1.02 12.42
CA HIS A 159 -3.89 0.36 12.23
C HIS A 159 -4.95 0.72 13.29
N ILE A 160 -5.15 1.99 13.58
CA ILE A 160 -6.12 2.44 14.61
C ILE A 160 -7.57 2.12 14.22
N SER A 161 -7.91 2.09 12.94
CA SER A 161 -9.27 1.77 12.49
C SER A 161 -9.73 0.39 12.96
N ARG A 162 -8.81 -0.54 13.18
CA ARG A 162 -9.07 -1.90 13.69
C ARG A 162 -9.20 -1.98 15.20
N SER A 163 -8.83 -0.94 15.96
CA SER A 163 -8.80 -0.98 17.44
C SER A 163 -10.14 -0.73 18.13
N GLY A 164 -11.25 -0.69 17.37
CA GLY A 164 -12.61 -0.55 17.90
C GLY A 164 -13.11 0.89 17.93
N PHE A 165 -14.39 1.06 18.30
CA PHE A 165 -15.16 2.30 18.25
C PHE A 165 -14.43 3.43 19.01
N SER A 166 -13.99 4.46 18.31
CA SER A 166 -13.57 5.72 18.93
C SER A 166 -14.65 6.78 18.74
N PHE A 167 -14.92 7.58 19.79
CA PHE A 167 -15.86 8.68 19.74
C PHE A 167 -15.26 9.84 18.94
N ARG A 168 -15.40 9.78 17.61
CA ARG A 168 -14.98 10.82 16.69
C ARG A 168 -16.10 11.19 15.73
N PRO A 169 -16.27 12.47 15.38
CA PRO A 169 -17.20 12.85 14.33
C PRO A 169 -16.68 12.32 12.99
N SER A 170 -17.56 11.76 12.16
CA SER A 170 -17.23 11.44 10.78
C SER A 170 -16.85 12.71 10.02
N LEU A 171 -16.10 12.57 8.92
CA LEU A 171 -15.70 13.69 8.09
C LEU A 171 -16.89 14.54 7.64
N LYS A 172 -18.01 13.88 7.31
CA LYS A 172 -19.29 14.55 6.96
C LYS A 172 -19.80 15.47 8.08
N HIS A 173 -19.82 14.98 9.33
CA HIS A 173 -20.26 15.79 10.46
C HIS A 173 -19.28 16.93 10.75
N LEU A 174 -17.99 16.69 10.65
CA LEU A 174 -16.97 17.72 10.83
C LEU A 174 -17.14 18.86 9.80
N MET A 175 -17.32 18.52 8.51
CA MET A 175 -17.58 19.50 7.46
C MET A 175 -18.86 20.30 7.72
N LEU A 176 -19.94 19.63 8.16
CA LEU A 176 -21.20 20.29 8.49
C LEU A 176 -21.02 21.29 9.65
N PHE A 177 -20.34 20.91 10.71
CA PHE A 177 -20.06 21.80 11.84
C PHE A 177 -19.20 22.99 11.44
N CYS A 178 -18.15 22.76 10.64
CA CYS A 178 -17.32 23.84 10.10
C CYS A 178 -18.18 24.82 9.27
N PHE A 179 -19.04 24.33 8.39
CA PHE A 179 -19.94 25.14 7.58
C PHE A 179 -20.91 25.96 8.45
N MET A 180 -21.49 25.35 9.49
CA MET A 180 -22.37 26.08 10.42
C MET A 180 -21.64 27.25 11.08
N VAL A 181 -20.44 27.01 11.60
CA VAL A 181 -19.65 28.03 12.32
C VAL A 181 -19.10 29.12 11.40
N THR A 182 -18.69 28.77 10.18
CA THR A 182 -18.04 29.74 9.26
C THR A 182 -19.02 30.50 8.39
N SER A 183 -20.22 29.98 8.14
CA SER A 183 -21.16 30.54 7.17
C SER A 183 -22.50 30.85 7.78
N VAL A 184 -23.19 29.87 8.39
CA VAL A 184 -24.58 30.05 8.84
C VAL A 184 -24.66 31.01 10.01
N PHE A 185 -23.94 30.77 11.10
CA PHE A 185 -23.98 31.62 12.29
C PHE A 185 -23.51 33.04 12.03
N PRO A 186 -22.41 33.34 11.34
CA PRO A 186 -22.01 34.69 10.98
C PRO A 186 -23.08 35.44 10.19
N VAL A 187 -23.69 34.82 9.21
CA VAL A 187 -24.75 35.44 8.40
C VAL A 187 -25.98 35.76 9.26
N VAL A 188 -26.43 34.81 10.08
CA VAL A 188 -27.57 35.03 10.97
C VAL A 188 -27.28 36.16 11.98
N MET A 189 -26.10 36.20 12.57
CA MET A 189 -25.70 37.23 13.51
C MET A 189 -25.61 38.62 12.86
N LEU A 190 -24.99 38.73 11.70
CA LEU A 190 -24.89 40.00 10.98
C LEU A 190 -26.27 40.50 10.53
N LEU A 191 -27.14 39.59 10.06
CA LEU A 191 -28.48 39.92 9.62
C LEU A 191 -29.34 40.42 10.82
N THR A 192 -29.30 39.73 11.94
CA THR A 192 -30.03 40.12 13.15
C THR A 192 -29.53 41.44 13.68
N SER A 193 -28.22 41.67 13.71
CA SER A 193 -27.61 42.93 14.13
C SER A 193 -27.98 44.08 13.19
N TYR A 194 -27.99 43.85 11.86
CA TYR A 194 -28.42 44.85 10.89
C TYR A 194 -29.90 45.25 11.04
N ILE A 195 -30.80 44.26 11.18
CA ILE A 195 -32.22 44.49 11.35
C ILE A 195 -32.48 45.31 12.62
N ALA A 196 -31.83 44.93 13.71
CA ALA A 196 -31.98 45.61 14.99
C ALA A 196 -31.48 47.09 14.97
N LEU A 197 -30.35 47.35 14.29
CA LEU A 197 -29.85 48.73 14.12
C LEU A 197 -30.77 49.57 13.23
N HIS A 198 -31.32 48.99 12.19
CA HIS A 198 -32.24 49.71 11.28
C HIS A 198 -33.56 50.10 11.95
N ILE A 199 -34.06 49.26 12.83
CA ILE A 199 -35.29 49.53 13.60
C ILE A 199 -35.10 50.66 14.62
N ASN A 200 -33.93 50.71 15.29
CA ASN A 200 -33.70 51.61 16.41
C ASN A 200 -33.08 52.97 16.06
N ASN A 201 -32.16 53.06 15.10
CA ASN A 201 -31.30 54.25 14.93
C ASN A 201 -31.13 54.74 13.47
N GLY A 202 -31.77 54.15 12.48
CA GLY A 202 -31.48 54.42 11.09
C GLY A 202 -30.09 53.85 10.64
N LEU A 203 -29.69 54.15 9.38
CA LEU A 203 -28.44 53.65 8.81
C LEU A 203 -27.21 54.38 9.39
N VAL A 204 -26.68 53.92 10.50
CA VAL A 204 -25.39 54.40 11.06
C VAL A 204 -24.36 53.29 10.96
N LEU A 205 -23.20 53.59 10.35
CA LEU A 205 -22.07 52.63 10.27
C LEU A 205 -21.54 52.37 11.70
N ASN A 206 -21.73 51.15 12.19
CA ASN A 206 -21.19 50.74 13.47
C ASN A 206 -19.86 50.01 13.29
N TRP A 207 -18.73 50.66 13.69
CA TRP A 207 -17.38 50.09 13.61
C TRP A 207 -17.23 48.75 14.34
N GLY A 208 -18.04 48.51 15.39
CA GLY A 208 -18.06 47.20 16.07
C GLY A 208 -18.52 46.06 15.17
N ILE A 209 -19.53 46.29 14.32
CA ILE A 209 -20.01 45.27 13.36
C ILE A 209 -18.93 45.00 12.32
N VAL A 210 -18.25 46.03 11.83
CA VAL A 210 -17.14 45.87 10.86
C VAL A 210 -16.00 45.03 11.47
N PHE A 211 -15.63 45.32 12.72
CA PHE A 211 -14.61 44.56 13.44
C PHE A 211 -15.00 43.11 13.60
N VAL A 212 -16.24 42.83 14.01
CA VAL A 212 -16.76 41.47 14.16
C VAL A 212 -16.78 40.72 12.81
N ALA A 213 -17.20 41.39 11.74
CA ALA A 213 -17.18 40.79 10.40
C ALA A 213 -15.76 40.37 9.99
N ILE A 214 -14.78 41.23 10.26
CA ILE A 214 -13.37 40.90 9.99
C ILE A 214 -12.91 39.70 10.85
N LEU A 215 -13.23 39.70 12.14
CA LEU A 215 -12.88 38.60 13.05
C LEU A 215 -13.50 37.28 12.61
N LEU A 216 -14.77 37.28 12.18
CA LEU A 216 -15.44 36.10 11.63
C LEU A 216 -14.77 35.59 10.34
N LEU A 217 -14.36 36.51 9.46
CA LEU A 217 -13.60 36.12 8.25
C LEU A 217 -12.25 35.49 8.60
N VAL A 218 -11.55 35.98 9.60
CA VAL A 218 -10.29 35.40 10.09
C VAL A 218 -10.54 33.99 10.67
N ILE A 219 -11.57 33.83 11.48
CA ILE A 219 -11.95 32.53 12.04
C ILE A 219 -12.30 31.55 10.89
N ALA A 220 -13.12 31.97 9.93
CA ALA A 220 -13.48 31.16 8.77
C ALA A 220 -12.26 30.74 7.97
N PHE A 221 -11.30 31.64 7.76
CA PHE A 221 -10.05 31.34 7.06
C PHE A 221 -9.20 30.30 7.80
N VAL A 222 -9.03 30.45 9.11
CA VAL A 222 -8.28 29.49 9.95
C VAL A 222 -8.93 28.11 9.93
N ILE A 223 -10.26 28.05 10.05
CA ILE A 223 -11.02 26.78 9.99
C ILE A 223 -10.83 26.12 8.62
N THR A 224 -10.96 26.88 7.53
CA THR A 224 -10.79 26.38 6.16
C THR A 224 -9.40 25.83 5.91
N LEU A 225 -8.34 26.55 6.33
CA LEU A 225 -6.97 26.09 6.25
C LEU A 225 -6.73 24.81 7.06
N SER A 226 -7.29 24.75 8.27
CA SER A 226 -7.15 23.59 9.15
C SER A 226 -7.83 22.36 8.55
N LEU A 227 -9.05 22.51 8.03
CA LEU A 227 -9.80 21.45 7.37
C LEU A 227 -9.10 20.97 6.09
N SER A 228 -8.58 21.91 5.30
CA SER A 228 -7.77 21.59 4.12
C SER A 228 -6.58 20.69 4.47
N ARG A 229 -5.84 21.01 5.53
CA ARG A 229 -4.71 20.19 5.99
C ARG A 229 -5.13 18.80 6.47
N LEU A 230 -6.27 18.69 7.14
CA LEU A 230 -6.79 17.42 7.63
C LEU A 230 -7.24 16.46 6.52
N ILE A 231 -7.63 16.98 5.37
CA ILE A 231 -8.16 16.19 4.25
C ILE A 231 -7.12 16.05 3.12
N ILE A 232 -6.58 17.17 2.64
CA ILE A 232 -5.73 17.18 1.44
C ILE A 232 -4.40 16.47 1.68
N ASN A 233 -3.77 16.68 2.84
CA ASN A 233 -2.49 16.04 3.13
C ASN A 233 -2.55 14.50 3.16
N PRO A 234 -3.52 13.85 3.83
CA PRO A 234 -3.72 12.41 3.73
C PRO A 234 -4.00 11.92 2.31
N LEU A 235 -4.85 12.62 1.55
CA LEU A 235 -5.15 12.27 0.16
C LEU A 235 -3.89 12.33 -0.72
N ASN A 236 -3.06 13.35 -0.57
CA ASN A 236 -1.79 13.46 -1.30
C ASN A 236 -0.85 12.30 -0.96
N ARG A 237 -0.78 11.87 0.31
CA ARG A 237 0.02 10.69 0.71
C ARG A 237 -0.50 9.41 0.07
N LEU A 238 -1.82 9.20 0.05
CA LEU A 238 -2.45 8.07 -0.64
C LEU A 238 -2.15 8.07 -2.13
N THR A 239 -2.27 9.24 -2.78
CA THR A 239 -1.96 9.41 -4.21
C THR A 239 -0.50 9.06 -4.51
N GLN A 240 0.45 9.58 -3.71
CA GLN A 240 1.87 9.27 -3.89
C GLN A 240 2.19 7.79 -3.68
N ALA A 241 1.60 7.16 -2.65
CA ALA A 241 1.77 5.73 -2.42
C ALA A 241 1.17 4.89 -3.56
N SER A 242 0.02 5.30 -4.11
CA SER A 242 -0.60 4.64 -5.26
C SER A 242 0.30 4.70 -6.50
N ILE A 243 0.96 5.84 -6.75
CA ILE A 243 1.92 5.98 -7.85
C ILE A 243 3.10 5.02 -7.64
N ARG A 244 3.66 4.95 -6.43
CA ARG A 244 4.78 4.04 -6.13
C ARG A 244 4.41 2.57 -6.34
N ILE A 245 3.20 2.17 -5.91
CA ILE A 245 2.71 0.80 -6.15
C ILE A 245 2.57 0.53 -7.66
N LYS A 246 2.05 1.48 -8.43
CA LYS A 246 1.99 1.39 -9.89
C LYS A 246 3.39 1.17 -10.51
N ASP A 247 4.41 1.81 -9.95
CA ASP A 247 5.80 1.70 -10.40
C ASP A 247 6.52 0.44 -9.85
N GLY A 248 5.79 -0.45 -9.17
CA GLY A 248 6.30 -1.74 -8.67
C GLY A 248 6.83 -1.74 -7.24
N ASP A 249 6.77 -0.61 -6.51
CA ASP A 249 7.13 -0.55 -5.09
C ASP A 249 5.96 -1.02 -4.21
N TYR A 250 5.74 -2.32 -4.18
CA TYR A 250 4.68 -2.95 -3.36
C TYR A 250 4.97 -2.89 -1.84
N LYS A 251 6.15 -2.43 -1.42
CA LYS A 251 6.50 -2.23 0.00
C LYS A 251 6.08 -0.85 0.51
N SER A 252 5.66 0.06 -0.37
CA SER A 252 5.18 1.38 0.01
C SER A 252 3.94 1.29 0.90
N ARG A 253 3.94 2.02 2.02
CA ARG A 253 2.82 2.07 2.98
C ARG A 253 2.43 3.51 3.26
N VAL A 254 1.15 3.69 3.57
CA VAL A 254 0.58 4.99 3.91
C VAL A 254 0.43 5.10 5.42
N GLY A 255 1.24 5.96 6.03
CA GLY A 255 1.19 6.24 7.47
C GLY A 255 0.12 7.28 7.81
N ILE A 256 -1.16 6.97 7.62
CA ILE A 256 -2.28 7.78 8.06
C ILE A 256 -2.89 7.14 9.29
N VAL A 257 -2.69 7.77 10.44
CA VAL A 257 -3.14 7.26 11.72
C VAL A 257 -4.38 8.03 12.17
N THR A 258 -5.55 7.57 11.75
CA THR A 258 -6.85 8.15 12.14
C THR A 258 -7.92 7.06 12.14
N SER A 259 -9.01 7.27 12.91
CA SER A 259 -10.13 6.32 12.99
C SER A 259 -11.35 6.76 12.18
N ASP A 260 -11.21 7.77 11.35
CA ASP A 260 -12.25 8.23 10.41
C ASP A 260 -12.16 7.48 9.07
N GLU A 261 -12.94 7.90 8.10
CA GLU A 261 -13.04 7.30 6.77
C GLU A 261 -11.69 7.29 6.03
N LEU A 262 -10.81 8.27 6.32
CA LEU A 262 -9.46 8.33 5.74
C LEU A 262 -8.54 7.28 6.34
N GLY A 263 -8.68 6.95 7.62
CA GLY A 263 -7.98 5.85 8.27
C GLY A 263 -8.38 4.50 7.72
N ILE A 264 -9.70 4.26 7.55
CA ILE A 264 -10.23 3.03 6.94
C ILE A 264 -9.69 2.87 5.50
N LEU A 265 -9.67 3.96 4.74
CA LEU A 265 -9.14 3.96 3.38
C LEU A 265 -7.63 3.65 3.35
N ALA A 266 -6.86 4.25 4.28
CA ALA A 266 -5.42 3.99 4.37
C ALA A 266 -5.11 2.54 4.77
N ASP A 267 -5.86 1.98 5.71
CA ASP A 267 -5.70 0.58 6.13
C ASP A 267 -6.07 -0.37 4.98
N SER A 268 -7.18 -0.12 4.28
CA SER A 268 -7.58 -0.91 3.10
C SER A 268 -6.55 -0.83 1.97
N PHE A 269 -5.93 0.35 1.78
CA PHE A 269 -4.85 0.54 0.83
C PHE A 269 -3.60 -0.27 1.21
N ASN A 270 -3.23 -0.27 2.49
CA ASN A 270 -2.08 -1.04 2.98
C ASN A 270 -2.33 -2.55 2.85
N ASP A 271 -3.54 -3.04 3.17
CA ASP A 271 -3.92 -4.45 2.97
C ASP A 271 -3.84 -4.87 1.49
N MET A 272 -4.27 -3.99 0.58
CA MET A 272 -4.10 -4.21 -0.86
C MET A 272 -2.62 -4.27 -1.26
N ALA A 273 -1.79 -3.38 -0.73
CA ALA A 273 -0.35 -3.37 -0.99
C ALA A 273 0.33 -4.64 -0.48
N ASP A 274 -0.07 -5.17 0.70
CA ASP A 274 0.41 -6.45 1.23
C ASP A 274 0.04 -7.61 0.31
N SER A 275 -1.21 -7.65 -0.15
CA SER A 275 -1.70 -8.69 -1.07
C SER A 275 -0.96 -8.65 -2.42
N LEU A 276 -0.64 -7.46 -2.93
CA LEU A 276 0.17 -7.31 -4.15
C LEU A 276 1.62 -7.75 -3.95
N ALA A 277 2.22 -7.40 -2.81
CA ALA A 277 3.58 -7.83 -2.47
C ALA A 277 3.68 -9.36 -2.34
N GLU A 278 2.70 -10.00 -1.70
CA GLU A 278 2.62 -11.46 -1.60
C GLU A 278 2.45 -12.12 -2.98
N LYS A 279 1.57 -11.57 -3.82
CA LYS A 279 1.37 -12.05 -5.19
C LYS A 279 2.65 -11.95 -6.02
N GLU A 280 3.38 -10.85 -5.92
CA GLU A 280 4.65 -10.68 -6.64
C GLU A 280 5.72 -11.63 -6.11
N PHE A 281 5.82 -11.81 -4.79
CA PHE A 281 6.72 -12.79 -4.18
C PHE A 281 6.41 -14.23 -4.65
N MET A 282 5.13 -14.59 -4.70
CA MET A 282 4.72 -15.90 -5.24
C MET A 282 5.10 -16.03 -6.73
N ARG A 283 4.89 -14.97 -7.52
CA ARG A 283 5.25 -14.95 -8.94
C ARG A 283 6.75 -15.11 -9.15
N ASP A 284 7.55 -14.40 -8.37
CA ASP A 284 9.03 -14.50 -8.44
C ASP A 284 9.53 -15.87 -7.99
N THR A 285 8.95 -16.41 -6.92
CA THR A 285 9.28 -17.75 -6.42
C THR A 285 8.89 -18.83 -7.41
N PHE A 286 7.69 -18.73 -7.98
CA PHE A 286 7.23 -19.64 -9.03
C PHE A 286 8.10 -19.55 -10.30
N GLY A 287 8.54 -18.33 -10.66
CA GLY A 287 9.45 -18.10 -11.79
C GLY A 287 10.86 -18.68 -11.59
N LYS A 288 11.26 -19.00 -10.34
CA LYS A 288 12.53 -19.72 -10.06
C LYS A 288 12.38 -21.23 -10.14
N ILE A 289 11.17 -21.75 -9.98
CA ILE A 289 10.86 -23.18 -10.02
C ILE A 289 10.48 -23.62 -11.44
N VAL A 290 9.80 -22.74 -12.19
CA VAL A 290 9.37 -22.95 -13.57
C VAL A 290 10.06 -21.92 -14.45
N ASP A 291 10.57 -22.36 -15.62
CA ASP A 291 11.20 -21.46 -16.58
C ASP A 291 10.31 -20.26 -16.90
N PRO A 292 10.86 -19.02 -16.92
CA PRO A 292 10.08 -17.79 -17.14
C PRO A 292 9.26 -17.79 -18.43
N GLU A 293 9.79 -18.37 -19.53
CA GLU A 293 9.05 -18.45 -20.80
C GLU A 293 7.84 -19.38 -20.70
N VAL A 294 7.99 -20.51 -20.00
CA VAL A 294 6.88 -21.45 -19.72
C VAL A 294 5.84 -20.77 -18.85
N ARG A 295 6.26 -20.09 -17.78
CA ARG A 295 5.36 -19.33 -16.90
C ARG A 295 4.56 -18.29 -17.70
N ASP A 296 5.25 -17.47 -18.50
CA ASP A 296 4.62 -16.38 -19.25
C ASP A 296 3.69 -16.92 -20.35
N TYR A 297 4.05 -18.03 -20.99
CA TYR A 297 3.17 -18.74 -21.92
C TYR A 297 1.88 -19.21 -21.22
N LEU A 298 2.01 -19.88 -20.08
CA LEU A 298 0.87 -20.38 -19.32
C LEU A 298 -0.02 -19.25 -18.80
N MET A 299 0.55 -18.09 -18.46
CA MET A 299 -0.19 -16.93 -17.97
C MET A 299 -0.87 -16.13 -19.09
N LYS A 300 -0.25 -16.01 -20.28
CA LYS A 300 -0.76 -15.18 -21.41
C LYS A 300 -1.80 -15.89 -22.25
N GLU A 301 -1.51 -17.11 -22.70
CA GLU A 301 -2.38 -17.77 -23.69
C GLU A 301 -3.70 -18.31 -23.13
N LYS A 302 -3.80 -18.54 -21.83
CA LYS A 302 -5.04 -19.10 -21.21
C LYS A 302 -5.74 -18.14 -20.25
N GLY A 303 -5.53 -16.84 -20.39
CA GLY A 303 -6.29 -15.82 -19.65
C GLY A 303 -6.12 -15.82 -18.14
N GLY A 304 -5.01 -16.31 -17.62
CA GLY A 304 -4.55 -16.16 -16.22
C GLY A 304 -5.44 -16.71 -15.11
N VAL A 305 -6.76 -16.69 -15.28
CA VAL A 305 -7.75 -17.02 -14.25
C VAL A 305 -8.39 -18.40 -14.48
N ASN A 306 -8.31 -18.95 -15.68
CA ASN A 306 -8.97 -20.22 -16.07
C ASN A 306 -7.98 -21.28 -16.60
N PHE A 307 -6.77 -21.35 -16.03
CA PHE A 307 -5.88 -22.48 -16.32
C PHE A 307 -6.46 -23.77 -15.70
N THR A 308 -7.34 -24.42 -16.42
CA THR A 308 -8.03 -25.65 -15.95
C THR A 308 -7.47 -26.92 -16.56
N GLY A 309 -6.32 -26.86 -17.29
CA GLY A 309 -6.21 -28.08 -18.01
C GLY A 309 -4.86 -28.60 -18.44
N LEU A 310 -4.81 -29.90 -18.26
CA LEU A 310 -3.99 -30.82 -19.03
C LEU A 310 -4.26 -30.59 -20.53
N GLY A 311 -3.23 -30.46 -21.34
CA GLY A 311 -3.37 -30.26 -22.77
C GLY A 311 -2.09 -29.81 -23.41
N GLY A 312 -2.01 -29.96 -24.71
CA GLY A 312 -0.84 -29.61 -25.52
C GLY A 312 -1.12 -29.82 -26.98
N GLU A 313 -0.09 -29.69 -27.79
CA GLU A 313 -0.16 -29.86 -29.23
C GLU A 313 1.02 -30.65 -29.76
N THR A 314 0.85 -31.28 -30.93
CA THR A 314 1.99 -31.88 -31.64
C THR A 314 2.79 -30.76 -32.32
N ARG A 315 4.08 -30.72 -31.99
CA ARG A 315 4.98 -29.67 -32.48
C ARG A 315 6.35 -30.26 -32.80
N GLU A 316 7.02 -29.72 -33.82
CA GLU A 316 8.42 -30.02 -34.05
C GLU A 316 9.29 -29.15 -33.12
N VAL A 317 10.19 -29.81 -32.38
CA VAL A 317 11.12 -29.16 -31.46
C VAL A 317 12.50 -29.77 -31.59
N THR A 318 13.49 -29.06 -31.07
CA THR A 318 14.83 -29.62 -30.88
C THR A 318 15.04 -29.87 -29.38
N VAL A 319 15.44 -31.09 -29.05
CA VAL A 319 15.76 -31.51 -27.68
C VAL A 319 17.26 -31.63 -27.52
N LEU A 320 17.79 -31.06 -26.46
CA LEU A 320 19.19 -31.15 -26.05
C LEU A 320 19.26 -31.86 -24.69
N PHE A 321 20.04 -32.96 -24.64
CA PHE A 321 20.47 -33.56 -23.38
C PHE A 321 21.93 -33.27 -23.14
N CYS A 322 22.31 -32.91 -21.92
CA CYS A 322 23.67 -32.72 -21.49
C CYS A 322 23.89 -33.43 -20.16
N ASP A 323 24.89 -34.29 -20.04
CA ASP A 323 25.15 -35.10 -18.85
C ASP A 323 26.64 -35.09 -18.48
N ILE A 324 26.96 -35.12 -17.16
CA ILE A 324 28.35 -35.11 -16.67
C ILE A 324 28.99 -36.51 -16.83
N ARG A 325 30.14 -36.53 -17.37
CA ARG A 325 30.89 -37.78 -17.54
C ARG A 325 31.40 -38.34 -16.21
N SER A 326 31.06 -39.61 -15.93
CA SER A 326 31.48 -40.33 -14.72
C SER A 326 31.10 -39.65 -13.41
N PHE A 327 29.96 -38.92 -13.40
CA PHE A 327 29.48 -38.18 -12.21
C PHE A 327 29.35 -39.09 -10.99
N THR A 328 28.74 -40.27 -11.11
CA THR A 328 28.57 -41.21 -9.99
C THR A 328 29.89 -41.52 -9.30
N ALA A 329 30.92 -41.87 -10.05
CA ALA A 329 32.22 -42.20 -9.49
C ALA A 329 32.96 -40.96 -8.91
N MET A 330 32.64 -39.78 -9.40
CA MET A 330 33.16 -38.52 -8.87
C MET A 330 32.44 -38.15 -7.56
N SER A 331 31.10 -38.17 -7.54
CA SER A 331 30.28 -37.78 -6.40
C SER A 331 30.42 -38.71 -5.18
N GLU A 332 30.74 -40.01 -5.39
CA GLU A 332 31.04 -40.94 -4.30
C GLU A 332 32.27 -40.55 -3.45
N LYS A 333 33.15 -39.68 -3.99
CA LYS A 333 34.37 -39.23 -3.31
C LYS A 333 34.23 -37.83 -2.70
N MET A 334 33.07 -37.19 -2.82
CA MET A 334 32.82 -35.82 -2.40
C MET A 334 31.78 -35.79 -1.27
N GLU A 335 31.84 -34.76 -0.45
CA GLU A 335 30.76 -34.48 0.49
C GLU A 335 29.49 -33.98 -0.23
N ALA A 336 28.33 -34.31 0.29
CA ALA A 336 27.05 -33.93 -0.34
C ALA A 336 26.92 -32.40 -0.59
N ALA A 337 27.45 -31.59 0.32
CA ALA A 337 27.46 -30.13 0.16
C ALA A 337 28.34 -29.65 -0.99
N GLU A 338 29.48 -30.32 -1.22
CA GLU A 338 30.38 -30.02 -2.32
C GLU A 338 29.78 -30.41 -3.67
N VAL A 339 29.10 -31.58 -3.72
CA VAL A 339 28.35 -32.02 -4.91
C VAL A 339 27.28 -31.02 -5.29
N VAL A 340 26.47 -30.55 -4.33
CA VAL A 340 25.46 -29.55 -4.57
C VAL A 340 26.06 -28.22 -5.05
N SER A 341 27.15 -27.78 -4.42
CA SER A 341 27.86 -26.55 -4.84
C SER A 341 28.37 -26.64 -6.26
N LEU A 342 29.01 -27.77 -6.62
CA LEU A 342 29.49 -28.06 -7.97
C LEU A 342 28.36 -28.04 -9.00
N LEU A 343 27.27 -28.77 -8.73
CA LEU A 343 26.10 -28.83 -9.62
C LEU A 343 25.47 -27.46 -9.81
N ASN A 344 25.31 -26.67 -8.75
CA ASN A 344 24.70 -25.33 -8.86
C ASN A 344 25.53 -24.38 -9.73
N LYS A 345 26.85 -24.39 -9.64
CA LYS A 345 27.74 -23.61 -10.51
C LYS A 345 27.68 -24.08 -11.95
N TYR A 346 27.76 -25.38 -12.15
CA TYR A 346 27.66 -26.03 -13.45
C TYR A 346 26.32 -25.70 -14.13
N PHE A 347 25.19 -25.93 -13.46
CA PHE A 347 23.85 -25.64 -13.99
C PHE A 347 23.64 -24.15 -14.25
N THR A 348 24.17 -23.28 -13.41
CA THR A 348 24.07 -21.82 -13.61
C THR A 348 24.80 -21.39 -14.88
N ALA A 349 26.00 -21.88 -15.09
CA ALA A 349 26.81 -21.52 -16.26
C ALA A 349 26.21 -22.06 -17.57
N LEU A 350 25.87 -23.36 -17.60
CA LEU A 350 25.32 -23.96 -18.80
C LEU A 350 23.85 -23.54 -19.07
N GLY A 351 23.06 -23.36 -18.02
CA GLY A 351 21.70 -22.85 -18.15
C GLY A 351 21.65 -21.46 -18.80
N LYS A 352 22.61 -20.60 -18.47
CA LYS A 352 22.75 -19.29 -19.11
C LYS A 352 23.01 -19.39 -20.62
N CYS A 353 23.82 -20.35 -21.04
CA CYS A 353 24.06 -20.60 -22.47
C CYS A 353 22.79 -21.06 -23.20
N ILE A 354 22.03 -21.96 -22.58
CA ILE A 354 20.77 -22.47 -23.16
C ILE A 354 19.75 -21.31 -23.30
N THR A 355 19.53 -20.53 -22.25
CA THR A 355 18.52 -19.44 -22.26
C THR A 355 18.94 -18.28 -23.17
N SER A 356 20.23 -18.00 -23.33
CA SER A 356 20.72 -16.96 -24.28
C SER A 356 20.44 -17.28 -25.74
N HIS A 357 20.23 -18.56 -26.07
CA HIS A 357 19.86 -19.04 -27.40
C HIS A 357 18.39 -19.48 -27.49
N HIS A 358 17.49 -18.87 -26.68
CA HIS A 358 16.03 -19.14 -26.69
C HIS A 358 15.65 -20.59 -26.35
N GLY A 359 16.53 -21.32 -25.67
CA GLY A 359 16.21 -22.62 -25.11
C GLY A 359 15.62 -22.52 -23.71
N ILE A 360 14.64 -23.35 -23.39
CA ILE A 360 14.13 -23.50 -22.04
C ILE A 360 14.73 -24.73 -21.36
N ILE A 361 15.07 -24.62 -20.09
CA ILE A 361 15.47 -25.76 -19.28
C ILE A 361 14.19 -26.44 -18.79
N ASN A 362 13.89 -27.62 -19.36
CA ASN A 362 12.69 -28.35 -18.97
C ASN A 362 12.83 -28.95 -17.56
N LYS A 363 13.95 -29.64 -17.32
CA LYS A 363 14.26 -30.18 -15.98
C LYS A 363 15.73 -30.55 -15.85
N TYR A 364 16.18 -30.63 -14.61
CA TYR A 364 17.43 -31.29 -14.22
C TYR A 364 17.11 -32.75 -13.81
N ILE A 365 17.87 -33.71 -14.29
CA ILE A 365 17.69 -35.15 -14.02
C ILE A 365 18.98 -35.66 -13.40
N GLY A 366 19.11 -35.52 -12.08
CA GLY A 366 20.41 -35.75 -11.41
C GLY A 366 21.41 -34.70 -11.82
N ASP A 367 22.47 -35.15 -12.52
CA ASP A 367 23.50 -34.27 -13.10
C ASP A 367 23.26 -33.90 -14.57
N ALA A 368 22.16 -34.39 -15.15
CA ALA A 368 21.80 -34.11 -16.54
C ALA A 368 20.88 -32.88 -16.65
N ILE A 369 21.04 -32.16 -17.77
CA ILE A 369 20.15 -31.06 -18.20
C ILE A 369 19.33 -31.56 -19.40
N MET A 370 18.03 -31.42 -19.34
CA MET A 370 17.12 -31.54 -20.48
C MET A 370 16.66 -30.15 -20.91
N ALA A 371 17.01 -29.72 -22.11
CA ALA A 371 16.59 -28.45 -22.68
C ALA A 371 15.76 -28.64 -23.95
N ILE A 372 14.86 -27.71 -24.23
CA ILE A 372 13.94 -27.71 -25.35
C ILE A 372 14.05 -26.39 -26.10
N PHE A 373 14.10 -26.44 -27.42
CA PHE A 373 14.10 -25.29 -28.31
C PHE A 373 12.91 -25.40 -29.27
N GLY A 374 12.15 -24.32 -29.45
CA GLY A 374 10.95 -24.29 -30.29
C GLY A 374 9.65 -24.61 -29.57
N ALA A 375 9.65 -24.67 -28.23
CA ALA A 375 8.47 -24.70 -27.37
C ALA A 375 8.81 -24.10 -26.00
N PRO A 376 7.86 -23.41 -25.32
CA PRO A 376 6.47 -23.11 -25.72
C PRO A 376 6.36 -22.10 -26.87
N VAL A 377 7.38 -21.28 -27.08
CA VAL A 377 7.45 -20.33 -28.19
C VAL A 377 8.01 -21.03 -29.42
N LYS A 378 7.30 -20.93 -30.56
CA LYS A 378 7.73 -21.56 -31.81
C LYS A 378 8.99 -20.89 -32.33
N SER A 379 10.02 -21.68 -32.69
CA SER A 379 11.21 -21.24 -33.42
C SER A 379 11.41 -22.09 -34.66
N GLU A 380 11.62 -21.46 -35.81
CA GLU A 380 11.98 -22.12 -37.05
C GLU A 380 13.49 -22.52 -37.09
N ASN A 381 14.28 -21.92 -36.21
CA ASN A 381 15.71 -22.10 -36.11
C ASN A 381 16.13 -22.98 -34.89
N SER A 382 15.19 -23.70 -34.29
CA SER A 382 15.42 -24.45 -33.04
C SER A 382 16.64 -25.35 -33.05
N ALA A 383 16.95 -25.99 -34.19
CA ALA A 383 18.13 -26.85 -34.33
C ALA A 383 19.44 -26.02 -34.31
N LYS A 384 19.44 -24.86 -34.96
CA LYS A 384 20.60 -23.94 -34.98
C LYS A 384 20.82 -23.33 -33.60
N GLU A 385 19.77 -22.89 -32.94
CA GLU A 385 19.80 -22.34 -31.58
C GLU A 385 20.36 -23.37 -30.59
N ALA A 386 19.92 -24.63 -30.66
CA ALA A 386 20.46 -25.71 -29.83
C ALA A 386 21.92 -26.00 -30.08
N TYR A 387 22.37 -25.92 -31.35
CA TYR A 387 23.76 -26.10 -31.74
C TYR A 387 24.65 -24.96 -31.23
N GLU A 388 24.24 -23.71 -31.40
CA GLU A 388 24.94 -22.53 -30.92
C GLU A 388 25.05 -22.54 -29.38
N ALA A 389 23.96 -22.89 -28.69
CA ALA A 389 23.95 -23.10 -27.24
C ALA A 389 25.01 -24.16 -26.83
N ALA A 390 25.06 -25.30 -27.52
CA ALA A 390 26.04 -26.35 -27.22
C ALA A 390 27.49 -25.89 -27.42
N LEU A 391 27.78 -25.05 -28.43
CA LEU A 391 29.10 -24.45 -28.62
C LEU A 391 29.50 -23.49 -27.50
N ASP A 392 28.55 -22.67 -27.03
CA ASP A 392 28.79 -21.75 -25.91
C ASP A 392 28.90 -22.51 -24.58
N MET A 393 28.17 -23.62 -24.40
CA MET A 393 28.33 -24.51 -23.25
C MET A 393 29.76 -25.10 -23.20
N ARG A 394 30.38 -25.43 -24.33
CA ARG A 394 31.79 -25.86 -24.36
C ARG A 394 32.73 -24.79 -23.81
N LYS A 395 32.54 -23.52 -24.22
CA LYS A 395 33.35 -22.40 -23.74
C LYS A 395 33.14 -22.17 -22.26
N ALA A 396 31.86 -22.14 -21.84
CA ALA A 396 31.49 -21.93 -20.45
C ALA A 396 32.06 -23.01 -19.52
N LEU A 397 32.10 -24.28 -19.97
CA LEU A 397 32.69 -25.37 -19.18
C LEU A 397 34.19 -25.17 -18.92
N LEU A 398 34.93 -24.60 -19.86
CA LEU A 398 36.35 -24.28 -19.64
C LEU A 398 36.53 -23.23 -18.52
N GLU A 399 35.65 -22.25 -18.45
CA GLU A 399 35.66 -21.24 -17.37
C GLU A 399 35.26 -21.86 -16.03
N VAL A 400 34.21 -22.66 -16.01
CA VAL A 400 33.74 -23.38 -14.81
C VAL A 400 34.85 -24.28 -14.27
N ASN A 401 35.56 -25.03 -15.12
CA ASN A 401 36.65 -25.89 -14.69
C ASN A 401 37.85 -25.11 -14.12
N ARG A 402 38.16 -23.92 -14.66
CA ARG A 402 39.18 -23.04 -14.07
C ARG A 402 38.82 -22.58 -12.68
N ASP A 403 37.52 -22.33 -12.41
CA ASP A 403 37.06 -21.95 -11.09
C ASP A 403 37.02 -23.16 -10.15
N PHE A 404 36.66 -24.34 -10.64
CA PHE A 404 36.73 -25.59 -9.88
C PHE A 404 38.15 -25.91 -9.44
N GLU A 405 39.16 -25.73 -10.35
CA GLU A 405 40.58 -25.93 -10.03
C GLU A 405 41.02 -25.01 -8.86
N LYS A 406 40.62 -23.72 -8.87
CA LYS A 406 40.94 -22.78 -7.78
C LYS A 406 40.31 -23.18 -6.46
N GLU A 407 39.18 -23.84 -6.49
CA GLU A 407 38.44 -24.29 -5.30
C GLU A 407 38.80 -25.71 -4.86
N GLY A 408 39.69 -26.39 -5.59
CA GLY A 408 40.09 -27.77 -5.31
C GLY A 408 39.02 -28.81 -5.67
N LEU A 409 38.04 -28.43 -6.51
CA LEU A 409 37.02 -29.32 -7.04
C LEU A 409 37.51 -30.07 -8.26
N PRO A 410 36.98 -31.26 -8.57
CA PRO A 410 37.41 -32.06 -9.73
C PRO A 410 37.00 -31.40 -11.05
N GLU A 411 37.80 -31.65 -12.09
CA GLU A 411 37.49 -31.28 -13.49
C GLU A 411 36.24 -32.03 -13.96
N VAL A 412 35.28 -31.28 -14.54
CA VAL A 412 34.05 -31.83 -15.10
C VAL A 412 34.12 -31.88 -16.62
N ARG A 413 33.66 -32.99 -17.20
CA ARG A 413 33.45 -33.17 -18.64
C ARG A 413 32.02 -33.56 -18.89
N PHE A 414 31.46 -33.21 -20.04
CA PHE A 414 30.09 -33.56 -20.40
C PHE A 414 29.96 -34.32 -21.71
N GLY A 415 28.77 -34.86 -21.98
CA GLY A 415 28.27 -35.25 -23.29
C GLY A 415 27.02 -34.49 -23.63
N ILE A 416 26.86 -34.08 -24.88
CA ILE A 416 25.67 -33.40 -25.38
C ILE A 416 25.10 -34.18 -26.55
N GLY A 417 23.79 -34.47 -26.51
CA GLY A 417 23.00 -35.08 -27.58
C GLY A 417 21.91 -34.13 -28.07
N ILE A 418 21.89 -33.87 -29.39
CA ILE A 418 20.86 -32.97 -29.99
C ILE A 418 20.08 -33.75 -31.05
N HIS A 419 18.76 -33.72 -30.92
CA HIS A 419 17.83 -34.32 -31.91
C HIS A 419 16.60 -33.42 -32.14
N THR A 420 16.20 -33.29 -33.41
CA THR A 420 15.01 -32.54 -33.84
C THR A 420 13.96 -33.49 -34.37
N GLY A 421 12.73 -33.29 -33.95
CA GLY A 421 11.58 -34.09 -34.42
C GLY A 421 10.25 -33.71 -33.75
N PRO A 422 9.18 -34.40 -34.14
CA PRO A 422 7.87 -34.16 -33.58
C PRO A 422 7.77 -34.67 -32.12
N VAL A 423 7.12 -33.88 -31.30
CA VAL A 423 6.76 -34.19 -29.90
C VAL A 423 5.34 -33.72 -29.60
N PHE A 424 4.74 -34.28 -28.59
CA PHE A 424 3.60 -33.64 -27.92
C PHE A 424 4.15 -32.71 -26.84
N ALA A 425 3.91 -31.40 -27.02
CA ALA A 425 4.38 -30.35 -26.10
C ALA A 425 3.16 -29.77 -25.34
N GLY A 426 3.23 -29.75 -24.02
CA GLY A 426 2.12 -29.21 -23.22
C GLY A 426 2.20 -29.54 -21.75
N THR A 427 1.11 -29.26 -21.03
CA THR A 427 0.98 -29.52 -19.61
C THR A 427 0.48 -30.93 -19.37
N ILE A 428 1.28 -31.74 -18.72
CA ILE A 428 1.06 -33.17 -18.51
C ILE A 428 1.16 -33.49 -17.02
N GLY A 429 0.31 -34.38 -16.52
CA GLY A 429 0.35 -34.82 -15.12
C GLY A 429 -1.04 -35.11 -14.55
N ALA A 430 -1.16 -35.02 -13.25
CA ALA A 430 -2.42 -35.17 -12.52
C ALA A 430 -2.96 -33.77 -12.13
N ALA A 431 -4.24 -33.69 -11.76
CA ALA A 431 -4.93 -32.44 -11.42
C ALA A 431 -4.23 -31.62 -10.31
N ASN A 432 -3.51 -32.28 -9.40
CA ASN A 432 -2.78 -31.65 -8.27
C ASN A 432 -1.28 -31.51 -8.51
N ARG A 433 -0.74 -32.04 -9.65
CA ARG A 433 0.68 -31.93 -9.99
C ARG A 433 0.84 -32.01 -11.51
N MET A 434 1.08 -30.86 -12.10
CA MET A 434 1.24 -30.73 -13.55
C MET A 434 2.65 -30.19 -13.87
N GLU A 435 3.18 -30.58 -15.01
CA GLU A 435 4.48 -30.13 -15.51
C GLU A 435 4.34 -29.82 -17.00
N TYR A 436 4.88 -28.66 -17.43
CA TYR A 436 5.03 -28.40 -18.85
C TYR A 436 6.22 -29.20 -19.36
N THR A 437 5.99 -30.07 -20.32
CA THR A 437 7.03 -30.96 -20.82
C THR A 437 6.73 -31.41 -22.25
N VAL A 438 7.71 -32.08 -22.87
CA VAL A 438 7.54 -32.70 -24.18
C VAL A 438 7.65 -34.22 -24.09
N ILE A 439 6.77 -34.91 -24.80
CA ILE A 439 6.75 -36.39 -24.88
C ILE A 439 6.84 -36.80 -26.34
N GLY A 440 7.70 -37.76 -26.63
CA GLY A 440 7.88 -38.33 -27.96
C GLY A 440 9.18 -39.12 -28.12
N ASP A 441 9.27 -39.84 -29.21
CA ASP A 441 10.51 -40.59 -29.55
C ASP A 441 11.72 -39.64 -29.74
N THR A 442 11.47 -38.40 -30.11
CA THR A 442 12.46 -37.31 -30.21
C THR A 442 13.25 -37.12 -28.92
N VAL A 443 12.58 -37.15 -27.77
CA VAL A 443 13.19 -36.98 -26.43
C VAL A 443 14.14 -38.15 -26.16
N ASN A 444 13.65 -39.38 -26.38
CA ASN A 444 14.44 -40.58 -26.17
C ASN A 444 15.66 -40.66 -27.10
N THR A 445 15.51 -40.19 -28.34
CA THR A 445 16.59 -40.16 -29.31
C THR A 445 17.70 -39.20 -28.91
N ALA A 446 17.35 -37.99 -28.44
CA ALA A 446 18.32 -37.01 -27.93
C ALA A 446 19.12 -37.56 -26.73
N SER A 447 18.45 -38.19 -25.76
CA SER A 447 19.09 -38.81 -24.60
C SER A 447 20.04 -39.95 -25.00
N ARG A 448 19.64 -40.78 -25.99
CA ARG A 448 20.52 -41.86 -26.50
C ARG A 448 21.73 -41.32 -27.23
N LEU A 449 21.61 -40.24 -28.00
CA LEU A 449 22.74 -39.56 -28.64
C LEU A 449 23.74 -39.06 -27.62
N GLU A 450 23.24 -38.45 -26.53
CA GLU A 450 24.12 -38.04 -25.42
C GLU A 450 24.92 -39.23 -24.91
N SER A 451 24.28 -40.35 -24.60
CA SER A 451 24.93 -41.57 -24.10
C SER A 451 25.98 -42.12 -25.09
N LEU A 452 25.74 -42.02 -26.39
CA LEU A 452 26.67 -42.44 -27.44
C LEU A 452 27.92 -41.59 -27.55
N CYS A 453 27.94 -40.35 -27.00
CA CYS A 453 29.14 -39.51 -26.95
C CYS A 453 30.31 -40.24 -26.28
N LYS A 454 30.06 -41.12 -25.29
CA LYS A 454 31.10 -41.95 -24.65
C LYS A 454 31.69 -42.94 -25.61
N THR A 455 30.87 -43.61 -26.43
CA THR A 455 31.27 -44.62 -27.40
C THR A 455 32.13 -44.01 -28.50
N TYR A 456 31.72 -42.86 -29.02
CA TYR A 456 32.42 -42.15 -30.11
C TYR A 456 33.48 -41.16 -29.63
N LYS A 457 33.77 -41.13 -28.34
CA LYS A 457 34.78 -40.26 -27.69
C LYS A 457 34.68 -38.80 -28.13
N THR A 458 33.43 -38.28 -28.17
CA THR A 458 33.13 -36.89 -28.49
C THR A 458 32.27 -36.29 -27.37
N ASP A 459 32.26 -35.00 -27.27
CA ASP A 459 31.46 -34.25 -26.29
C ASP A 459 30.12 -33.79 -26.85
N LEU A 460 29.89 -33.87 -28.18
CA LEU A 460 28.66 -33.44 -28.84
C LEU A 460 28.31 -34.40 -29.96
N LEU A 461 27.08 -34.89 -29.96
CA LEU A 461 26.51 -35.65 -31.08
C LEU A 461 25.16 -35.03 -31.51
N ILE A 462 25.00 -34.94 -32.82
CA ILE A 462 23.87 -34.32 -33.49
C ILE A 462 23.29 -35.31 -34.49
N SER A 463 21.98 -35.54 -34.45
CA SER A 463 21.30 -36.40 -35.41
C SER A 463 21.29 -35.82 -36.83
N GLU A 464 21.12 -36.66 -37.84
CA GLU A 464 20.91 -36.25 -39.23
C GLU A 464 19.73 -35.29 -39.38
N ALA A 465 18.64 -35.50 -38.63
CA ALA A 465 17.48 -34.62 -38.65
C ALA A 465 17.77 -33.20 -38.15
N SER A 466 18.62 -33.03 -37.14
CA SER A 466 19.07 -31.71 -36.67
C SER A 466 20.13 -31.15 -37.61
N ALA A 467 21.09 -31.98 -38.05
CA ALA A 467 22.17 -31.56 -38.93
C ALA A 467 21.68 -30.97 -40.26
N SER A 468 20.63 -31.56 -40.86
CA SER A 468 20.01 -31.05 -42.09
C SER A 468 19.35 -29.69 -41.95
N ARG A 469 18.93 -29.30 -40.71
CA ARG A 469 18.35 -28.00 -40.40
C ARG A 469 19.39 -26.94 -40.03
N ILE A 470 20.55 -27.37 -39.53
CA ILE A 470 21.66 -26.47 -39.19
C ILE A 470 22.43 -26.09 -40.47
N ASN A 471 22.56 -27.01 -41.42
CA ASN A 471 23.59 -26.98 -42.46
C ASN A 471 23.15 -26.38 -43.81
N LYS A 472 22.20 -25.42 -43.81
CA LYS A 472 21.84 -24.76 -45.08
C LYS A 472 22.94 -23.84 -45.66
N GLU A 473 24.00 -23.49 -44.90
CA GLU A 473 24.96 -22.46 -45.33
C GLU A 473 26.45 -22.70 -44.99
N THR A 474 26.87 -23.74 -44.24
CA THR A 474 28.31 -23.88 -43.87
C THR A 474 28.75 -25.31 -43.51
N ASP A 475 29.98 -25.66 -43.87
CA ASP A 475 30.78 -26.84 -43.47
C ASP A 475 31.08 -26.92 -41.96
N MET A 476 30.11 -26.68 -41.10
CA MET A 476 30.30 -26.61 -39.64
C MET A 476 30.25 -27.98 -38.94
N LEU A 477 29.71 -28.98 -39.59
CA LEU A 477 29.52 -30.31 -39.01
C LEU A 477 30.41 -31.35 -39.68
N THR A 478 30.93 -32.27 -38.88
CA THR A 478 31.70 -33.41 -39.33
C THR A 478 30.86 -34.67 -39.14
N PHE A 479 30.73 -35.49 -40.18
CA PHE A 479 30.15 -36.83 -40.10
C PHE A 479 31.02 -37.73 -39.22
N ILE A 480 30.38 -38.44 -38.27
CA ILE A 480 31.07 -39.33 -37.33
C ILE A 480 30.87 -40.80 -37.71
N ALA A 481 29.61 -41.24 -37.85
CA ALA A 481 29.28 -42.62 -38.14
C ALA A 481 27.82 -42.80 -38.53
N ASP A 482 27.48 -43.97 -39.06
CA ASP A 482 26.12 -44.53 -39.08
C ASP A 482 25.96 -45.34 -37.79
N ALA A 483 25.25 -44.77 -36.80
CA ALA A 483 25.12 -45.34 -35.48
C ALA A 483 23.78 -46.11 -35.31
N GLU A 484 23.84 -47.26 -34.68
CA GLU A 484 22.65 -47.97 -34.22
C GLU A 484 22.11 -47.31 -32.95
N ILE A 485 20.88 -46.81 -33.00
CA ILE A 485 20.20 -46.23 -31.85
C ILE A 485 19.33 -47.30 -31.19
N ARG A 486 19.60 -47.65 -29.94
CA ARG A 486 18.85 -48.67 -29.21
C ARG A 486 17.37 -48.41 -29.33
N GLY A 487 16.58 -49.41 -29.79
CA GLY A 487 15.12 -49.33 -29.96
C GLY A 487 14.66 -48.62 -31.23
N LYS A 488 15.55 -48.35 -32.18
CA LYS A 488 15.20 -47.98 -33.56
C LYS A 488 15.61 -49.07 -34.52
N THR A 489 14.86 -49.25 -35.58
CA THR A 489 15.23 -50.12 -36.69
C THR A 489 16.08 -49.36 -37.66
N GLY A 490 17.31 -49.90 -37.94
CA GLY A 490 18.28 -49.28 -38.83
C GLY A 490 19.28 -48.35 -38.12
N THR A 491 20.20 -47.82 -38.95
CA THR A 491 21.22 -46.88 -38.52
C THR A 491 20.79 -45.41 -38.73
N MET A 492 21.32 -44.49 -37.91
CA MET A 492 21.13 -43.05 -38.05
C MET A 492 22.52 -42.39 -38.24
N LYS A 493 22.61 -41.51 -39.22
CA LYS A 493 23.85 -40.72 -39.38
C LYS A 493 23.95 -39.71 -38.24
N ILE A 494 25.10 -39.70 -37.61
CA ILE A 494 25.44 -38.81 -36.51
C ILE A 494 26.59 -37.90 -36.88
N TYR A 495 26.52 -36.67 -36.39
CA TYR A 495 27.48 -35.60 -36.68
C TYR A 495 27.98 -34.99 -35.37
N SER A 496 29.14 -34.31 -35.45
CA SER A 496 29.67 -33.49 -34.38
C SER A 496 30.11 -32.13 -34.93
N ALA A 497 30.32 -31.16 -34.07
CA ALA A 497 30.90 -29.89 -34.47
C ALA A 497 32.35 -30.10 -34.96
N LYS A 498 32.75 -29.36 -36.00
CA LYS A 498 34.12 -29.30 -36.46
C LYS A 498 35.00 -28.77 -35.32
N LYS A 499 36.14 -29.39 -35.06
CA LYS A 499 37.11 -28.96 -34.03
C LYS A 499 37.71 -27.60 -34.34
#